data_ad375ff1f60f47cdc6c2d02793234211
#
_entry.id   ad375ff1f60f47cdc6c2d02793234211
#
_cell.length_a   1.000
_cell.length_b   1.000
_cell.length_c   1.000
_cell.angle_alpha   90.00
_cell.angle_beta   90.00
_cell.angle_gamma   90.00
#
_symmetry.space_group_name_H-M   'P 1'
#
loop_
_entity.id
_entity.type
_entity.pdbx_description
1 polymer ?
#
loop_
_entity_poly.entity_id
_entity_poly.type
_entity_poly.pdbx_seq_one_letter_code
_entity_poly.pdbx_strand_id
1 'polypeptide(L)'
;TDTTNGCTATESKEVSENKTVPTVLMSTPDQLTCAVTTVELTANATNVSYSWSNGLGTESTAVASAVGVYSVTVTDLTNGCTAVSTVEVETDSDLPSVGIQGNETLDCTTTAIVLTVTSDKTVTYKWSDNSTASTISVTNAVADNTEYAVTVTAGNGCSANTKVSVTVNTTAPTVLIADVDDITCAVTQVQLTANASGVTYAWSNGLGSASTANVTAAGTYSVTVTDTTNGCTATESKEVSE
;
A
#
# COMPACT_ATOMS: atom_id res chain seq x y z
N THR A 1 -15.03 4.80 92.29
CA THR A 1 -15.21 4.49 93.75
C THR A 1 -16.05 5.56 94.43
N ASP A 2 -17.12 5.18 95.05
CA ASP A 2 -17.91 6.09 95.84
C ASP A 2 -17.21 6.35 97.18
N THR A 3 -16.86 7.60 97.46
CA THR A 3 -16.05 8.02 98.66
C THR A 3 -16.82 7.93 99.94
N THR A 4 -18.14 7.70 99.95
CA THR A 4 -18.98 7.65 101.13
C THR A 4 -19.18 6.20 101.64
N ASN A 5 -19.18 5.22 100.75
CA ASN A 5 -19.43 3.82 101.07
C ASN A 5 -18.38 2.81 100.56
N GLY A 6 -17.32 3.30 99.86
CA GLY A 6 -16.24 2.48 99.32
C GLY A 6 -16.62 1.57 98.12
N CYS A 7 -17.85 1.66 97.62
CA CYS A 7 -18.27 0.85 96.51
C CYS A 7 -17.61 1.37 95.20
N THR A 8 -17.16 0.42 94.33
CA THR A 8 -16.57 0.73 93.06
C THR A 8 -17.48 0.22 91.90
N ALA A 9 -17.60 1.02 90.88
CA ALA A 9 -18.16 0.61 89.60
C ALA A 9 -17.12 0.79 88.55
N THR A 10 -17.00 -0.20 87.63
CA THR A 10 -16.16 -0.14 86.52
C THR A 10 -17.02 -0.21 85.25
N GLU A 11 -16.73 0.65 84.30
CA GLU A 11 -17.32 0.57 82.95
C GLU A 11 -16.19 0.33 81.97
N SER A 12 -16.44 -0.55 81.01
CA SER A 12 -15.50 -0.80 79.92
C SER A 12 -16.16 -0.51 78.60
N LYS A 13 -15.46 0.05 77.67
CA LYS A 13 -15.85 0.32 76.30
C LYS A 13 -14.92 -0.37 75.40
N GLU A 14 -15.48 -1.19 74.48
CA GLU A 14 -14.70 -1.80 73.41
C GLU A 14 -14.38 -0.73 72.33
N VAL A 15 -13.16 -0.67 71.92
CA VAL A 15 -12.70 0.11 70.76
C VAL A 15 -12.38 -0.89 69.66
N SER A 16 -13.21 -0.91 68.62
CA SER A 16 -12.99 -1.71 67.42
C SER A 16 -12.24 -0.88 66.38
N GLU A 17 -11.44 -1.55 65.56
CA GLU A 17 -10.78 -0.94 64.42
C GLU A 17 -11.27 -1.58 63.12
N ASN A 18 -11.44 -0.76 62.08
CA ASN A 18 -11.68 -1.20 60.72
C ASN A 18 -10.55 -0.69 59.82
N LYS A 19 -9.60 -1.56 59.48
CA LYS A 19 -8.44 -1.29 58.60
C LYS A 19 -8.51 -2.12 57.31
N THR A 20 -9.69 -2.54 56.90
CA THR A 20 -9.90 -3.32 55.66
C THR A 20 -9.57 -2.44 54.48
N VAL A 21 -8.59 -2.86 53.70
CA VAL A 21 -8.17 -2.18 52.43
C VAL A 21 -9.15 -2.50 51.33
N PRO A 22 -9.62 -1.55 50.53
CA PRO A 22 -10.51 -1.81 49.41
C PRO A 22 -9.79 -2.66 48.33
N THR A 23 -10.54 -3.42 47.57
CA THR A 23 -10.03 -4.15 46.39
C THR A 23 -10.38 -3.35 45.15
N VAL A 24 -9.39 -3.15 44.26
CA VAL A 24 -9.59 -2.52 42.94
C VAL A 24 -9.06 -3.40 41.86
N LEU A 25 -9.88 -3.64 40.82
CA LEU A 25 -9.53 -4.39 39.63
C LEU A 25 -9.56 -3.47 38.43
N MET A 26 -8.51 -3.50 37.63
CA MET A 26 -8.46 -2.76 36.36
C MET A 26 -8.67 -3.71 35.19
N SER A 27 -9.45 -3.27 34.20
CA SER A 27 -9.57 -3.95 32.93
C SER A 27 -8.33 -3.73 32.09
N THR A 28 -7.92 -4.72 31.28
CA THR A 28 -6.88 -4.53 30.26
C THR A 28 -7.42 -3.60 29.17
N PRO A 29 -6.79 -2.44 28.91
CA PRO A 29 -7.23 -1.55 27.85
C PRO A 29 -6.86 -2.11 26.48
N ASP A 30 -7.51 -1.57 25.45
CA ASP A 30 -7.05 -1.72 24.08
C ASP A 30 -5.71 -1.02 23.86
N GLN A 31 -5.02 -1.35 22.75
CA GLN A 31 -3.78 -0.65 22.37
C GLN A 31 -4.10 0.65 21.63
N LEU A 32 -3.24 1.64 21.80
CA LEU A 32 -3.22 2.81 20.92
C LEU A 32 -2.69 2.38 19.55
N THR A 33 -3.34 2.86 18.48
CA THR A 33 -2.95 2.53 17.11
C THR A 33 -3.02 3.78 16.23
N CYS A 34 -2.71 3.66 14.94
CA CYS A 34 -2.91 4.78 14.00
C CYS A 34 -4.40 5.15 13.85
N ALA A 35 -5.33 4.22 14.10
CA ALA A 35 -6.77 4.46 14.05
C ALA A 35 -7.37 4.77 15.43
N VAL A 36 -6.82 4.19 16.50
CA VAL A 36 -7.28 4.34 17.87
C VAL A 36 -6.31 5.24 18.64
N THR A 37 -6.63 6.51 18.75
CA THR A 37 -5.77 7.52 19.37
C THR A 37 -6.01 7.71 20.87
N THR A 38 -7.08 7.09 21.41
CA THR A 38 -7.42 7.12 22.84
C THR A 38 -8.01 5.78 23.26
N VAL A 39 -7.74 5.35 24.49
CA VAL A 39 -8.31 4.15 25.09
C VAL A 39 -8.93 4.47 26.44
N GLU A 40 -10.00 3.76 26.80
CA GLU A 40 -10.64 3.90 28.11
C GLU A 40 -9.97 2.95 29.12
N LEU A 41 -9.64 3.50 30.29
CA LEU A 41 -9.18 2.77 31.46
C LEU A 41 -10.37 2.62 32.41
N THR A 42 -10.64 1.39 32.86
CA THR A 42 -11.75 1.11 33.77
C THR A 42 -11.23 0.49 35.06
N ALA A 43 -11.60 1.08 36.19
CA ALA A 43 -11.32 0.57 37.52
C ALA A 43 -12.62 0.16 38.23
N ASN A 44 -12.65 -1.09 38.69
CA ASN A 44 -13.81 -1.67 39.35
C ASN A 44 -13.52 -1.78 40.87
N ALA A 45 -14.20 -1.02 41.67
CA ALA A 45 -14.21 -1.08 43.12
C ALA A 45 -15.57 -0.61 43.65
N THR A 46 -15.94 -0.99 44.89
CA THR A 46 -17.22 -0.66 45.49
C THR A 46 -17.03 0.21 46.70
N ASN A 47 -17.92 1.19 46.88
CA ASN A 47 -17.95 2.13 48.01
C ASN A 47 -16.62 2.90 48.21
N VAL A 48 -16.05 3.38 47.08
CA VAL A 48 -14.78 4.12 47.09
C VAL A 48 -14.85 5.41 46.29
N SER A 49 -13.94 6.32 46.56
CA SER A 49 -13.59 7.41 45.64
C SER A 49 -12.34 7.01 44.83
N TYR A 50 -12.22 7.56 43.62
CA TYR A 50 -11.12 7.29 42.70
C TYR A 50 -10.22 8.50 42.54
N SER A 51 -8.95 8.27 42.29
CA SER A 51 -7.98 9.30 41.90
C SER A 51 -6.97 8.70 40.95
N TRP A 52 -7.02 9.11 39.67
CA TRP A 52 -6.12 8.63 38.63
C TRP A 52 -4.81 9.42 38.60
N SER A 53 -3.73 8.74 38.25
CA SER A 53 -2.46 9.40 37.95
C SER A 53 -2.62 10.37 36.76
N ASN A 54 -1.62 11.24 36.56
CA ASN A 54 -1.55 12.19 35.45
C ASN A 54 -2.76 13.15 35.35
N GLY A 55 -3.54 13.28 36.42
CA GLY A 55 -4.69 14.20 36.45
C GLY A 55 -5.87 13.76 35.59
N LEU A 56 -6.02 12.46 35.33
CA LEU A 56 -7.09 11.93 34.48
C LEU A 56 -8.48 11.93 35.13
N GLY A 57 -8.60 12.41 36.35
CA GLY A 57 -9.89 12.60 37.01
C GLY A 57 -10.14 11.66 38.18
N THR A 58 -11.41 11.64 38.62
CA THR A 58 -11.87 10.98 39.85
C THR A 58 -13.05 10.03 39.61
N GLU A 59 -13.36 9.74 38.36
CA GLU A 59 -14.41 8.79 37.99
C GLU A 59 -13.87 7.35 37.98
N SER A 60 -14.75 6.36 37.91
CA SER A 60 -14.35 4.95 37.77
C SER A 60 -13.69 4.63 36.43
N THR A 61 -13.84 5.52 35.45
CA THR A 61 -13.18 5.43 34.13
C THR A 61 -12.33 6.67 33.87
N ALA A 62 -11.29 6.50 33.04
CA ALA A 62 -10.43 7.57 32.56
C ALA A 62 -10.02 7.31 31.12
N VAL A 63 -9.61 8.36 30.38
CA VAL A 63 -9.19 8.24 28.98
C VAL A 63 -7.69 8.50 28.90
N ALA A 64 -6.96 7.52 28.36
CA ALA A 64 -5.52 7.64 28.06
C ALA A 64 -5.31 7.89 26.57
N SER A 65 -4.43 8.84 26.25
CA SER A 65 -4.03 9.18 24.86
C SER A 65 -2.53 9.01 24.60
N ALA A 66 -1.80 8.43 25.55
CA ALA A 66 -0.37 8.16 25.44
C ALA A 66 -0.05 6.77 26.01
N VAL A 67 1.03 6.20 25.53
CA VAL A 67 1.61 4.96 26.07
C VAL A 67 2.15 5.20 27.47
N GLY A 68 2.12 4.17 28.32
CA GLY A 68 2.71 4.23 29.64
C GLY A 68 1.90 3.53 30.71
N VAL A 69 2.42 3.59 31.94
CA VAL A 69 1.77 3.00 33.11
C VAL A 69 0.87 4.03 33.77
N TYR A 70 -0.40 3.68 33.90
CA TYR A 70 -1.42 4.45 34.58
C TYR A 70 -1.78 3.78 35.90
N SER A 71 -1.97 4.57 36.94
CA SER A 71 -2.40 4.08 38.23
C SER A 71 -3.69 4.76 38.68
N VAL A 72 -4.50 4.01 39.41
CA VAL A 72 -5.66 4.52 40.12
C VAL A 72 -5.48 4.25 41.63
N THR A 73 -5.68 5.26 42.44
CA THR A 73 -5.80 5.13 43.88
C THR A 73 -7.28 5.15 44.22
N VAL A 74 -7.75 4.15 44.92
CA VAL A 74 -9.11 4.11 45.48
C VAL A 74 -9.06 4.31 46.99
N THR A 75 -10.02 5.05 47.53
CA THR A 75 -10.15 5.32 48.97
C THR A 75 -11.54 4.86 49.45
N ASP A 76 -11.59 3.93 50.39
CA ASP A 76 -12.83 3.46 51.00
C ASP A 76 -13.53 4.62 51.73
N LEU A 77 -14.78 4.86 51.40
CA LEU A 77 -15.58 5.96 51.94
C LEU A 77 -16.01 5.75 53.43
N THR A 78 -15.84 4.53 53.94
CA THR A 78 -16.25 4.18 55.32
C THR A 78 -15.08 4.33 56.28
N ASN A 79 -13.88 3.89 55.92
CA ASN A 79 -12.74 3.82 56.83
C ASN A 79 -11.52 4.62 56.38
N GLY A 80 -11.54 5.19 55.16
CA GLY A 80 -10.44 5.98 54.60
C GLY A 80 -9.22 5.19 54.17
N CYS A 81 -9.27 3.85 54.19
CA CYS A 81 -8.17 3.02 53.71
C CYS A 81 -8.04 3.10 52.19
N THR A 82 -6.80 3.02 51.68
CA THR A 82 -6.49 3.19 50.27
C THR A 82 -5.91 1.93 49.65
N ALA A 83 -6.16 1.73 48.36
CA ALA A 83 -5.49 0.74 47.51
C ALA A 83 -5.08 1.37 46.18
N VAL A 84 -4.02 0.84 45.57
CA VAL A 84 -3.55 1.30 44.24
C VAL A 84 -3.53 0.11 43.30
N SER A 85 -3.97 0.31 42.07
CA SER A 85 -3.81 -0.63 40.97
C SER A 85 -3.20 0.09 39.77
N THR A 86 -2.49 -0.66 38.93
CA THR A 86 -1.83 -0.13 37.73
C THR A 86 -2.18 -0.93 36.50
N VAL A 87 -2.19 -0.26 35.35
CA VAL A 87 -2.33 -0.87 34.04
C VAL A 87 -1.40 -0.19 33.07
N GLU A 88 -0.86 -0.94 32.12
CA GLU A 88 -0.03 -0.43 31.03
C GLU A 88 -0.87 -0.23 29.78
N VAL A 89 -0.71 0.93 29.13
CA VAL A 89 -1.24 1.23 27.81
C VAL A 89 -0.09 1.08 26.81
N GLU A 90 -0.27 0.15 25.89
CA GLU A 90 0.68 -0.15 24.83
C GLU A 90 0.27 0.51 23.50
N THR A 91 1.14 0.45 22.50
CA THR A 91 0.85 0.90 21.14
C THR A 91 1.19 -0.16 20.11
N ASP A 92 0.38 -0.26 19.05
CA ASP A 92 0.71 -0.89 17.78
C ASP A 92 0.65 0.18 16.69
N SER A 93 1.78 0.82 16.42
CA SER A 93 1.96 1.83 15.36
C SER A 93 2.82 1.31 14.20
N ASP A 94 2.96 0.01 14.08
CA ASP A 94 3.76 -0.63 13.04
C ASP A 94 3.15 -0.40 11.65
N LEU A 95 3.91 0.28 10.79
CA LEU A 95 3.54 0.53 9.39
C LEU A 95 3.64 -0.77 8.58
N PRO A 96 2.72 -1.00 7.62
CA PRO A 96 2.90 -2.06 6.63
C PRO A 96 4.04 -1.69 5.67
N SER A 97 4.83 -2.67 5.21
CA SER A 97 5.64 -2.49 4.02
C SER A 97 4.75 -2.47 2.78
N VAL A 98 5.18 -1.77 1.73
CA VAL A 98 4.45 -1.74 0.46
C VAL A 98 5.42 -1.70 -0.71
N GLY A 99 5.17 -2.55 -1.70
CA GLY A 99 5.87 -2.58 -2.99
C GLY A 99 4.87 -2.81 -4.12
N ILE A 100 5.25 -2.41 -5.35
CA ILE A 100 4.55 -2.76 -6.56
C ILE A 100 5.48 -3.64 -7.39
N GLN A 101 4.96 -4.77 -7.88
CA GLN A 101 5.65 -5.70 -8.77
C GLN A 101 4.88 -5.82 -10.08
N GLY A 102 5.60 -6.04 -11.16
CA GLY A 102 5.07 -6.23 -12.50
C GLY A 102 6.03 -5.70 -13.56
N ASN A 103 5.69 -5.90 -14.83
CA ASN A 103 6.37 -5.22 -15.93
C ASN A 103 5.91 -3.76 -15.97
N GLU A 104 6.84 -2.84 -16.13
CA GLU A 104 6.57 -1.39 -16.16
C GLU A 104 6.57 -0.82 -17.58
N THR A 105 6.70 -1.70 -18.60
CA THR A 105 6.78 -1.28 -20.00
C THR A 105 5.69 -1.94 -20.83
N LEU A 106 4.97 -1.12 -21.58
CA LEU A 106 4.00 -1.49 -22.60
C LEU A 106 4.56 -1.13 -23.98
N ASP A 107 4.39 -2.03 -24.94
CA ASP A 107 4.84 -1.84 -26.31
C ASP A 107 3.86 -2.53 -27.30
N CYS A 108 4.26 -2.67 -28.57
CA CYS A 108 3.42 -3.33 -29.57
C CYS A 108 3.28 -4.84 -29.37
N THR A 109 4.15 -5.46 -28.57
CA THR A 109 4.11 -6.89 -28.22
C THR A 109 3.46 -7.12 -26.86
N THR A 110 3.69 -6.22 -25.91
CA THR A 110 3.15 -6.24 -24.55
C THR A 110 2.06 -5.17 -24.44
N THR A 111 0.83 -5.53 -24.83
CA THR A 111 -0.29 -4.59 -24.88
C THR A 111 -1.03 -4.42 -23.55
N ALA A 112 -0.74 -5.27 -22.57
CA ALA A 112 -1.30 -5.19 -21.22
C ALA A 112 -0.31 -5.75 -20.19
N ILE A 113 -0.28 -5.14 -19.01
CA ILE A 113 0.52 -5.59 -17.87
C ILE A 113 -0.36 -5.64 -16.62
N VAL A 114 0.08 -6.41 -15.63
CA VAL A 114 -0.56 -6.46 -14.29
C VAL A 114 0.43 -5.92 -13.27
N LEU A 115 0.02 -4.91 -12.55
CA LEU A 115 0.73 -4.39 -11.38
C LEU A 115 0.16 -5.07 -10.14
N THR A 116 1.01 -5.64 -9.32
CA THR A 116 0.65 -6.39 -8.10
C THR A 116 1.27 -5.73 -6.88
N VAL A 117 0.46 -5.44 -5.87
CA VAL A 117 0.95 -4.93 -4.58
C VAL A 117 1.49 -6.06 -3.73
N THR A 118 2.63 -5.81 -3.09
CA THR A 118 3.21 -6.67 -2.06
C THR A 118 3.25 -5.95 -0.73
N SER A 119 2.94 -6.67 0.35
CA SER A 119 3.01 -6.17 1.74
C SER A 119 3.38 -7.32 2.67
N ASP A 120 4.01 -7.01 3.80
CA ASP A 120 4.35 -7.95 4.87
C ASP A 120 3.18 -8.20 5.84
N LYS A 121 2.11 -7.38 5.74
CA LYS A 121 0.91 -7.46 6.58
C LYS A 121 -0.35 -7.67 5.72
N THR A 122 -1.41 -8.14 6.38
CA THR A 122 -2.75 -8.10 5.78
C THR A 122 -3.23 -6.66 5.72
N VAL A 123 -3.52 -6.18 4.50
CA VAL A 123 -3.85 -4.78 4.24
C VAL A 123 -5.07 -4.64 3.33
N THR A 124 -5.70 -3.49 3.37
CA THR A 124 -6.62 -3.01 2.35
C THR A 124 -5.86 -2.12 1.37
N TYR A 125 -6.36 -2.00 0.13
CA TYR A 125 -5.70 -1.30 -0.96
C TYR A 125 -6.55 -0.12 -1.42
N LYS A 126 -5.88 0.95 -1.83
CA LYS A 126 -6.48 2.07 -2.54
C LYS A 126 -5.50 2.62 -3.56
N TRP A 127 -5.77 2.38 -4.84
CA TRP A 127 -5.00 2.91 -5.95
C TRP A 127 -5.42 4.33 -6.33
N SER A 128 -4.58 5.00 -7.11
CA SER A 128 -4.83 6.35 -7.63
C SER A 128 -6.07 6.45 -8.54
N ASP A 129 -6.48 5.33 -9.16
CA ASP A 129 -7.70 5.20 -9.94
C ASP A 129 -8.96 4.85 -9.09
N ASN A 130 -8.82 4.82 -7.76
CA ASN A 130 -9.79 4.36 -6.76
C ASN A 130 -10.06 2.84 -6.74
N SER A 131 -9.34 2.04 -7.48
CA SER A 131 -9.38 0.59 -7.36
C SER A 131 -8.95 0.14 -5.95
N THR A 132 -9.57 -0.94 -5.43
CA THR A 132 -9.30 -1.52 -4.11
C THR A 132 -8.79 -2.96 -4.20
N ALA A 133 -8.46 -3.44 -5.39
CA ALA A 133 -7.90 -4.76 -5.59
C ALA A 133 -6.40 -4.79 -5.28
N SER A 134 -5.86 -5.96 -4.94
CA SER A 134 -4.42 -6.16 -4.78
C SER A 134 -3.65 -6.06 -6.11
N THR A 135 -4.36 -6.09 -7.23
CA THR A 135 -3.79 -5.99 -8.58
C THR A 135 -4.61 -5.05 -9.44
N ILE A 136 -3.94 -4.36 -10.37
CA ILE A 136 -4.60 -3.62 -11.46
C ILE A 136 -4.01 -4.04 -12.79
N SER A 137 -4.83 -4.00 -13.85
CA SER A 137 -4.42 -4.22 -15.22
C SER A 137 -4.28 -2.89 -15.94
N VAL A 138 -3.11 -2.67 -16.56
CA VAL A 138 -2.81 -1.47 -17.33
C VAL A 138 -2.60 -1.87 -18.78
N THR A 139 -3.19 -1.12 -19.71
CA THR A 139 -3.09 -1.37 -21.17
C THR A 139 -2.32 -0.25 -21.85
N ASN A 140 -1.86 -0.47 -23.08
CA ASN A 140 -1.15 0.53 -23.88
C ASN A 140 -2.02 1.72 -24.37
N ALA A 141 -3.29 1.78 -23.96
CA ALA A 141 -4.14 2.95 -24.18
C ALA A 141 -3.85 4.13 -23.24
N VAL A 142 -3.02 3.92 -22.17
CA VAL A 142 -2.60 5.00 -21.27
C VAL A 142 -1.51 5.85 -21.91
N ALA A 143 -1.33 7.07 -21.39
CA ALA A 143 -0.23 7.93 -21.82
C ALA A 143 1.12 7.38 -21.33
N ASP A 144 2.19 7.67 -22.05
CA ASP A 144 3.54 7.34 -21.61
C ASP A 144 3.87 8.00 -20.26
N ASN A 145 4.65 7.28 -19.43
CA ASN A 145 5.01 7.69 -18.07
C ASN A 145 3.80 7.93 -17.14
N THR A 146 2.68 7.23 -17.37
CA THR A 146 1.54 7.29 -16.43
C THR A 146 1.96 6.70 -15.08
N GLU A 147 1.78 7.49 -14.02
CA GLU A 147 2.09 7.09 -12.65
C GLU A 147 0.90 6.39 -11.98
N TYR A 148 1.15 5.24 -11.41
CA TYR A 148 0.21 4.48 -10.58
C TYR A 148 0.69 4.46 -9.14
N ALA A 149 -0.09 5.04 -8.25
CA ALA A 149 0.19 5.05 -6.82
C ALA A 149 -0.80 4.16 -6.07
N VAL A 150 -0.34 3.49 -5.03
CA VAL A 150 -1.18 2.71 -4.13
C VAL A 150 -0.90 3.08 -2.69
N THR A 151 -1.96 3.23 -1.90
CA THR A 151 -1.91 3.29 -0.44
C THR A 151 -2.43 1.97 0.11
N VAL A 152 -1.68 1.38 1.03
CA VAL A 152 -2.10 0.20 1.79
C VAL A 152 -2.36 0.59 3.24
N THR A 153 -3.39 -0.01 3.85
CA THR A 153 -3.76 0.25 5.25
C THR A 153 -3.88 -1.09 5.97
N ALA A 154 -3.11 -1.24 7.04
CA ALA A 154 -3.13 -2.42 7.91
C ALA A 154 -4.30 -2.38 8.91
N GLY A 155 -4.55 -3.51 9.60
CA GLY A 155 -5.65 -3.63 10.58
C GLY A 155 -5.55 -2.67 11.76
N ASN A 156 -4.34 -2.21 12.12
CA ASN A 156 -4.11 -1.19 13.14
C ASN A 156 -4.37 0.26 12.64
N GLY A 157 -4.82 0.43 11.39
CA GLY A 157 -5.08 1.71 10.74
C GLY A 157 -3.85 2.44 10.22
N CYS A 158 -2.65 1.89 10.40
CA CYS A 158 -1.42 2.46 9.87
C CYS A 158 -1.34 2.24 8.36
N SER A 159 -0.89 3.25 7.63
CA SER A 159 -0.85 3.23 6.18
C SER A 159 0.53 3.53 5.64
N ALA A 160 0.87 2.91 4.50
CA ALA A 160 2.04 3.22 3.70
C ALA A 160 1.64 3.37 2.23
N ASN A 161 2.44 4.07 1.45
CA ASN A 161 2.17 4.27 0.02
C ASN A 161 3.45 4.08 -0.80
N THR A 162 3.25 3.73 -2.06
CA THR A 162 4.31 3.65 -3.07
C THR A 162 3.72 3.96 -4.45
N LYS A 163 4.59 4.14 -5.43
CA LYS A 163 4.19 4.45 -6.81
C LYS A 163 5.14 3.81 -7.82
N VAL A 164 4.66 3.63 -9.02
CA VAL A 164 5.40 3.15 -10.18
C VAL A 164 4.97 3.93 -11.42
N SER A 165 5.91 4.21 -12.33
CA SER A 165 5.62 4.82 -13.63
C SER A 165 5.63 3.76 -14.71
N VAL A 166 4.55 3.68 -15.50
CA VAL A 166 4.44 2.77 -16.64
C VAL A 166 4.84 3.54 -17.91
N THR A 167 5.84 3.02 -18.61
CA THR A 167 6.30 3.55 -19.90
C THR A 167 5.55 2.89 -21.05
N VAL A 168 5.23 3.67 -22.08
CA VAL A 168 4.54 3.19 -23.28
C VAL A 168 5.36 3.55 -24.51
N ASN A 169 5.92 2.55 -25.19
CA ASN A 169 6.66 2.72 -26.43
C ASN A 169 5.95 1.98 -27.57
N THR A 170 4.97 2.62 -28.19
CA THR A 170 4.23 2.11 -29.35
C THR A 170 4.56 2.85 -30.64
N THR A 171 5.70 3.53 -30.69
CA THR A 171 6.14 4.29 -31.86
C THR A 171 6.55 3.32 -32.98
N ALA A 172 5.83 3.36 -34.10
CA ALA A 172 6.16 2.57 -35.27
C ALA A 172 7.48 3.08 -35.91
N PRO A 173 8.31 2.17 -36.44
CA PRO A 173 9.49 2.58 -37.19
C PRO A 173 9.09 3.28 -38.49
N THR A 174 9.99 4.09 -39.03
CA THR A 174 9.85 4.66 -40.38
C THR A 174 10.62 3.81 -41.37
N VAL A 175 10.03 3.57 -42.54
CA VAL A 175 10.66 2.86 -43.65
C VAL A 175 10.36 3.58 -44.95
N LEU A 176 11.37 3.66 -45.82
CA LEU A 176 11.26 4.21 -47.18
C LEU A 176 11.92 3.25 -48.13
N ILE A 177 11.25 2.95 -49.28
CA ILE A 177 11.86 2.25 -50.37
C ILE A 177 12.43 3.27 -51.34
N ALA A 178 13.72 3.16 -51.68
CA ALA A 178 14.36 4.04 -52.64
C ALA A 178 13.73 3.91 -54.05
N ASP A 179 13.77 5.01 -54.80
CA ASP A 179 13.35 4.97 -56.20
C ASP A 179 14.23 3.99 -57.04
N VAL A 180 13.60 3.32 -57.97
CA VAL A 180 14.25 2.32 -58.86
C VAL A 180 13.88 2.60 -60.30
N ASP A 181 14.75 2.18 -61.20
CA ASP A 181 14.48 2.23 -62.62
C ASP A 181 13.42 1.19 -63.05
N ASP A 182 12.82 1.39 -64.19
CA ASP A 182 11.88 0.44 -64.80
C ASP A 182 12.61 -0.81 -65.30
N ILE A 183 11.93 -1.93 -65.30
CA ILE A 183 12.39 -3.15 -65.94
C ILE A 183 12.22 -2.99 -67.45
N THR A 184 13.27 -3.27 -68.23
CA THR A 184 13.27 -3.15 -69.69
C THR A 184 13.98 -4.35 -70.32
N CYS A 185 13.98 -4.44 -71.64
CA CYS A 185 14.78 -5.48 -72.34
C CYS A 185 16.27 -5.36 -71.99
N ALA A 186 16.79 -4.22 -71.60
CA ALA A 186 18.17 -4.01 -71.19
C ALA A 186 18.40 -4.13 -69.72
N VAL A 187 17.39 -3.76 -68.88
CA VAL A 187 17.40 -3.83 -67.40
C VAL A 187 16.45 -4.93 -66.99
N THR A 188 16.94 -6.16 -66.89
CA THR A 188 16.10 -7.35 -66.61
C THR A 188 15.90 -7.60 -65.12
N GLN A 189 16.57 -6.83 -64.25
CA GLN A 189 16.46 -6.92 -62.79
C GLN A 189 16.72 -5.56 -62.18
N VAL A 190 15.93 -5.21 -61.19
CA VAL A 190 16.16 -4.03 -60.35
C VAL A 190 16.28 -4.44 -58.90
N GLN A 191 17.05 -3.67 -58.10
CA GLN A 191 17.21 -3.89 -56.68
C GLN A 191 16.39 -2.86 -55.91
N LEU A 192 15.44 -3.33 -55.13
CA LEU A 192 14.72 -2.54 -54.13
C LEU A 192 15.58 -2.40 -52.89
N THR A 193 15.68 -1.19 -52.36
CA THR A 193 16.41 -0.89 -51.11
C THR A 193 15.49 -0.22 -50.12
N ALA A 194 15.27 -0.88 -48.99
CA ALA A 194 14.49 -0.34 -47.87
C ALA A 194 15.43 0.33 -46.85
N ASN A 195 15.17 1.60 -46.57
CA ASN A 195 15.96 2.39 -45.63
C ASN A 195 15.17 2.49 -44.31
N ALA A 196 15.62 1.76 -43.27
CA ALA A 196 15.17 1.83 -41.90
C ALA A 196 16.32 1.43 -40.96
N SER A 197 16.28 1.83 -39.74
CA SER A 197 17.32 1.51 -38.74
C SER A 197 16.72 0.83 -37.52
N GLY A 198 17.47 -0.08 -36.90
CA GLY A 198 17.03 -0.79 -35.68
C GLY A 198 15.88 -1.76 -35.91
N VAL A 199 15.71 -2.28 -37.16
CA VAL A 199 14.57 -3.10 -37.56
C VAL A 199 15.01 -4.42 -38.18
N THR A 200 14.08 -5.39 -38.24
CA THR A 200 14.12 -6.53 -39.13
C THR A 200 13.24 -6.28 -40.36
N TYR A 201 13.53 -6.92 -41.47
CA TYR A 201 12.81 -6.76 -42.74
C TYR A 201 12.08 -8.04 -43.11
N ALA A 202 10.92 -7.87 -43.74
CA ALA A 202 10.18 -8.97 -44.39
C ALA A 202 9.56 -8.47 -45.70
N TRP A 203 10.12 -8.85 -46.83
CA TRP A 203 9.59 -8.52 -48.16
C TRP A 203 8.41 -9.41 -48.53
N SER A 204 7.47 -8.86 -49.28
CA SER A 204 6.40 -9.60 -49.90
C SER A 204 6.95 -10.63 -50.92
N ASN A 205 6.09 -11.56 -51.36
CA ASN A 205 6.41 -12.55 -52.39
C ASN A 205 7.63 -13.44 -52.07
N GLY A 206 8.01 -13.56 -50.79
CA GLY A 206 9.13 -14.43 -50.41
C GLY A 206 10.51 -13.90 -50.81
N LEU A 207 10.67 -12.61 -51.05
CA LEU A 207 11.92 -11.97 -51.46
C LEU A 207 12.99 -11.88 -50.32
N GLY A 208 12.66 -12.40 -49.15
CA GLY A 208 13.60 -12.52 -48.03
C GLY A 208 13.50 -11.43 -46.96
N SER A 209 14.54 -11.38 -46.08
CA SER A 209 14.59 -10.54 -44.90
C SER A 209 15.80 -9.59 -44.86
N ALA A 210 16.47 -9.39 -46.00
CA ALA A 210 17.54 -8.39 -46.11
C ALA A 210 16.95 -6.97 -46.30
N SER A 211 17.74 -5.95 -46.06
CA SER A 211 17.34 -4.55 -46.38
C SER A 211 17.18 -4.33 -47.90
N THR A 212 17.62 -5.24 -48.75
CA THR A 212 17.50 -5.18 -50.20
C THR A 212 16.82 -6.43 -50.73
N ALA A 213 16.10 -6.28 -51.85
CA ALA A 213 15.48 -7.37 -52.58
C ALA A 213 15.65 -7.14 -54.10
N ASN A 214 15.94 -8.22 -54.85
CA ASN A 214 16.02 -8.17 -56.28
C ASN A 214 14.73 -8.65 -56.91
N VAL A 215 14.22 -7.90 -57.87
CA VAL A 215 12.97 -8.22 -58.59
C VAL A 215 13.21 -8.22 -60.10
N THR A 216 12.52 -9.11 -60.83
CA THR A 216 12.69 -9.35 -62.27
C THR A 216 11.38 -9.20 -63.06
N ALA A 217 10.32 -8.77 -62.42
CA ALA A 217 9.03 -8.52 -63.03
C ALA A 217 8.40 -7.22 -62.53
N ALA A 218 7.62 -6.58 -63.37
CA ALA A 218 6.79 -5.44 -62.97
C ALA A 218 5.76 -5.88 -61.94
N GLY A 219 5.44 -4.98 -61.01
CA GLY A 219 4.45 -5.24 -59.97
C GLY A 219 4.66 -4.39 -58.69
N THR A 220 3.78 -4.54 -57.74
CA THR A 220 3.86 -3.88 -56.45
C THR A 220 4.55 -4.78 -55.43
N TYR A 221 5.62 -4.27 -54.84
CA TYR A 221 6.40 -4.96 -53.81
C TYR A 221 6.32 -4.19 -52.49
N SER A 222 6.11 -4.91 -51.43
CA SER A 222 6.05 -4.29 -50.08
C SER A 222 7.11 -4.87 -49.17
N VAL A 223 7.57 -4.04 -48.23
CA VAL A 223 8.41 -4.46 -47.13
C VAL A 223 7.73 -4.10 -45.81
N THR A 224 7.64 -5.08 -44.95
CA THR A 224 7.26 -4.82 -43.53
C THR A 224 8.53 -4.81 -42.72
N VAL A 225 8.71 -3.74 -41.94
CA VAL A 225 9.80 -3.62 -40.98
C VAL A 225 9.25 -3.74 -39.55
N THR A 226 10.01 -4.40 -38.67
CA THR A 226 9.66 -4.58 -37.28
C THR A 226 10.80 -4.01 -36.44
N ASP A 227 10.47 -3.01 -35.56
CA ASP A 227 11.42 -2.47 -34.61
C ASP A 227 11.84 -3.53 -33.59
N THR A 228 13.15 -3.72 -33.41
CA THR A 228 13.72 -4.76 -32.56
C THR A 228 13.59 -4.45 -31.06
N THR A 229 13.23 -3.22 -30.69
CA THR A 229 13.14 -2.78 -29.29
C THR A 229 11.71 -2.83 -28.74
N ASN A 230 10.72 -2.48 -29.57
CA ASN A 230 9.31 -2.39 -29.13
C ASN A 230 8.34 -3.27 -29.94
N GLY A 231 8.86 -4.01 -30.95
CA GLY A 231 8.06 -4.90 -31.78
C GLY A 231 7.04 -4.22 -32.67
N CYS A 232 7.04 -2.90 -32.78
CA CYS A 232 6.13 -2.16 -33.64
C CYS A 232 6.51 -2.34 -35.11
N THR A 233 5.53 -2.36 -35.99
CA THR A 233 5.72 -2.59 -37.40
C THR A 233 5.30 -1.41 -38.26
N ALA A 234 5.96 -1.26 -39.41
CA ALA A 234 5.53 -0.38 -40.49
C ALA A 234 5.69 -1.10 -41.82
N THR A 235 4.85 -0.75 -42.79
CA THR A 235 4.90 -1.33 -44.13
C THR A 235 4.96 -0.21 -45.15
N GLU A 236 5.86 -0.36 -46.15
CA GLU A 236 5.99 0.53 -47.28
C GLU A 236 5.91 -0.31 -48.56
N SER A 237 5.38 0.30 -49.64
CA SER A 237 5.19 -0.37 -50.92
C SER A 237 5.77 0.44 -52.05
N LYS A 238 6.34 -0.22 -53.03
CA LYS A 238 6.90 0.39 -54.23
C LYS A 238 6.38 -0.34 -55.48
N GLU A 239 5.92 0.41 -56.46
CA GLU A 239 5.60 -0.08 -57.77
C GLU A 239 6.86 -0.11 -58.62
N VAL A 240 7.09 -1.22 -59.32
CA VAL A 240 8.12 -1.39 -60.32
C VAL A 240 7.40 -1.54 -61.67
N SER A 241 7.72 -0.69 -62.64
CA SER A 241 7.13 -0.68 -63.98
C SER A 241 8.01 -1.40 -64.97
N GLU A 242 7.46 -1.72 -66.15
CA GLU A 242 8.21 -2.20 -67.32
C GLU A 242 7.90 -1.36 -68.57
#